data_2ceefc0085dd7e3fd1f3c765ac0a6c36
#
_entry.id   2ceefc0085dd7e3fd1f3c765ac0a6c36
#
_cell.length_a   1.000
_cell.length_b   1.000
_cell.length_c   1.000
_cell.angle_alpha   90.00
_cell.angle_beta   90.00
_cell.angle_gamma   90.00
#
_symmetry.space_group_name_H-M   'P 1'
#
loop_
_entity.id
_entity.type
_entity.pdbx_description
1 polymer ?
#
loop_
_entity_poly.entity_id
_entity_poly.type
_entity_poly.pdbx_seq_one_letter_code
_entity_poly.pdbx_strand_id
1 'polypeptide(L)'
;DNQRKYLDTIRSAFEMEKITVDRPEVLDKLTERGFKIGTFRIDDQNVKYAIKKRPIMRVTDLTYENVGHITASKLIELLERNFGGGWESLPQSIQDIIESNFDISTTTLPKDRLKKPGGLYEKKLADDYEVLVVPKGTWVEAIFAKEKPKVEKIRMKFMDEDELDREDDIEDIDDDDEDAPEIEDHYNDPDEDDDAFDDDKLTEESY
;
A
#
# COMPACT_ATOMS: atom_id res chain seq x y z
N ASP A 1 29.67 -2.60 -10.81
CA ASP A 1 28.50 -1.87 -11.28
C ASP A 1 27.25 -2.04 -10.43
N ASN A 2 27.05 -3.21 -9.76
CA ASN A 2 25.89 -3.45 -8.90
C ASN A 2 25.94 -2.58 -7.64
N GLN A 3 27.11 -2.36 -7.05
CA GLN A 3 27.27 -1.53 -5.85
C GLN A 3 26.86 -0.08 -6.08
N ARG A 4 27.16 0.48 -7.25
CA ARG A 4 26.74 1.84 -7.63
C ARG A 4 25.23 1.95 -7.76
N LYS A 5 24.58 0.95 -8.37
CA LYS A 5 23.11 0.90 -8.47
C LYS A 5 22.44 0.83 -7.09
N TYR A 6 23.00 0.06 -6.16
CA TYR A 6 22.51 0.02 -4.79
C TYR A 6 22.64 1.36 -4.08
N LEU A 7 23.77 2.03 -4.23
CA LEU A 7 23.98 3.36 -3.67
C LEU A 7 23.02 4.39 -4.24
N ASP A 8 22.77 4.36 -5.54
CA ASP A 8 21.83 5.27 -6.19
C ASP A 8 20.39 5.01 -5.70
N THR A 9 20.02 3.75 -5.51
CA THR A 9 18.73 3.38 -4.92
C THR A 9 18.60 3.89 -3.50
N ILE A 10 19.63 3.74 -2.68
CA ILE A 10 19.62 4.25 -1.31
C ILE A 10 19.55 5.79 -1.31
N ARG A 11 20.29 6.45 -2.18
CA ARG A 11 20.27 7.91 -2.30
C ARG A 11 18.92 8.48 -2.70
N SER A 12 18.11 7.70 -3.42
CA SER A 12 16.75 8.12 -3.79
C SER A 12 15.83 8.23 -2.58
N ALA A 13 15.99 7.35 -1.58
CA ALA A 13 15.16 7.27 -0.40
C ALA A 13 15.73 7.95 0.85
N PHE A 14 17.06 8.16 0.88
CA PHE A 14 17.78 8.68 2.02
C PHE A 14 18.71 9.82 1.63
N GLU A 15 18.88 10.78 2.53
CA GLU A 15 19.99 11.72 2.47
C GLU A 15 21.25 10.98 2.90
N MET A 16 22.27 11.01 2.05
CA MET A 16 23.57 10.39 2.33
C MET A 16 24.68 11.43 2.27
N GLU A 17 25.43 11.52 3.32
CA GLU A 17 26.62 12.39 3.42
C GLU A 17 27.84 11.51 3.69
N LYS A 18 28.85 11.60 2.82
CA LYS A 18 30.09 10.86 3.00
C LYS A 18 30.89 11.44 4.15
N ILE A 19 31.26 10.61 5.11
CA ILE A 19 32.07 11.03 6.23
C ILE A 19 33.54 10.95 5.82
N THR A 20 34.16 12.09 5.65
CA THR A 20 35.61 12.20 5.32
C THR A 20 36.48 12.33 6.54
N VAL A 21 35.93 12.81 7.64
CA VAL A 21 36.61 13.02 8.90
C VAL A 21 35.95 12.19 9.99
N ASP A 22 36.61 11.12 10.39
CA ASP A 22 36.14 10.21 11.44
C ASP A 22 36.56 10.70 12.83
N ARG A 23 35.96 11.82 13.26
CA ARG A 23 36.16 12.37 14.59
C ARG A 23 34.87 12.23 15.40
N PRO A 24 34.95 11.84 16.69
CA PRO A 24 33.78 11.70 17.55
C PRO A 24 32.87 12.93 17.56
N GLU A 25 33.42 14.11 17.53
CA GLU A 25 32.69 15.38 17.54
C GLU A 25 31.84 15.57 16.28
N VAL A 26 32.36 15.14 15.13
CA VAL A 26 31.63 15.21 13.85
C VAL A 26 30.50 14.18 13.82
N LEU A 27 30.74 12.97 14.32
CA LEU A 27 29.76 11.91 14.41
C LEU A 27 28.64 12.29 15.36
N ASP A 28 28.94 12.89 16.50
CA ASP A 28 27.96 13.35 17.48
C ASP A 28 27.04 14.43 16.89
N LYS A 29 27.59 15.40 16.17
CA LYS A 29 26.82 16.43 15.49
C LYS A 29 25.88 15.86 14.40
N LEU A 30 26.33 14.85 13.65
CA LEU A 30 25.50 14.19 12.65
C LEU A 30 24.38 13.39 13.32
N THR A 31 24.66 12.73 14.42
CA THR A 31 23.67 11.99 15.21
C THR A 31 22.62 12.94 15.81
N GLU A 32 23.03 14.09 16.34
CA GLU A 32 22.13 15.14 16.83
C GLU A 32 21.21 15.67 15.73
N ARG A 33 21.69 15.74 14.49
CA ARG A 33 20.87 16.10 13.31
C ARG A 33 19.97 14.98 12.81
N GLY A 34 19.96 13.83 13.47
CA GLY A 34 19.10 12.69 13.16
C GLY A 34 19.67 11.73 12.11
N PHE A 35 20.96 11.85 11.78
CA PHE A 35 21.63 10.89 10.91
C PHE A 35 22.04 9.64 11.67
N LYS A 36 21.96 8.51 11.01
CA LYS A 36 22.57 7.25 11.45
C LYS A 36 23.83 7.01 10.65
N ILE A 37 24.85 6.48 11.31
CA ILE A 37 26.14 6.22 10.68
C ILE A 37 26.22 4.77 10.28
N GLY A 38 26.47 4.54 8.99
CA GLY A 38 26.65 3.23 8.41
C GLY A 38 27.98 3.10 7.68
N THR A 39 28.57 1.92 7.69
CA THR A 39 29.78 1.59 6.95
C THR A 39 29.44 0.74 5.75
N PHE A 40 29.82 1.19 4.58
CA PHE A 40 29.61 0.49 3.31
C PHE A 40 30.96 0.07 2.72
N ARG A 41 31.00 -1.11 2.16
CA ARG A 41 32.16 -1.57 1.42
C ARG A 41 31.97 -1.23 -0.05
N ILE A 42 32.79 -0.31 -0.55
CA ILE A 42 32.76 0.18 -1.93
C ILE A 42 34.16 0.04 -2.50
N ASP A 43 34.29 -0.67 -3.62
CA ASP A 43 35.59 -0.89 -4.29
C ASP A 43 36.67 -1.40 -3.32
N ASP A 44 36.29 -2.38 -2.49
CA ASP A 44 37.15 -2.96 -1.43
C ASP A 44 37.59 -2.02 -0.33
N GLN A 45 37.03 -0.83 -0.28
CA GLN A 45 37.25 0.15 0.79
C GLN A 45 36.03 0.30 1.67
N ASN A 46 36.25 0.40 2.97
CA ASN A 46 35.18 0.73 3.90
C ASN A 46 34.97 2.25 3.92
N VAL A 47 33.78 2.67 3.52
CA VAL A 47 33.39 4.08 3.51
C VAL A 47 32.25 4.30 4.48
N LYS A 48 32.38 5.30 5.35
CA LYS A 48 31.33 5.68 6.28
C LYS A 48 30.44 6.75 5.67
N TYR A 49 29.14 6.55 5.81
CA TYR A 49 28.12 7.51 5.42
C TYR A 49 27.21 7.85 6.60
N ALA A 50 26.84 9.10 6.70
CA ALA A 50 25.70 9.53 7.50
C ALA A 50 24.44 9.43 6.67
N ILE A 51 23.42 8.73 7.17
CA ILE A 51 22.19 8.42 6.46
C ILE A 51 21.01 8.94 7.25
N LYS A 52 20.17 9.70 6.59
CA LYS A 52 18.91 10.18 7.14
C LYS A 52 17.78 9.94 6.16
N LYS A 53 16.66 9.42 6.66
CA LYS A 53 15.46 9.22 5.87
C LYS A 53 14.97 10.56 5.33
N ARG A 54 14.71 10.65 4.03
CA ARG A 54 14.19 11.87 3.43
C ARG A 54 12.79 12.14 3.99
N PRO A 55 12.51 13.37 4.45
CA PRO A 55 11.18 13.73 4.89
C PRO A 55 10.23 13.77 3.69
N ILE A 56 9.01 13.27 3.90
CA ILE A 56 7.95 13.36 2.91
C ILE A 56 7.27 14.72 3.08
N MET A 57 7.49 15.63 2.14
CA MET A 57 6.98 17.01 2.18
C MET A 57 5.81 17.22 1.21
N ARG A 58 5.77 16.45 0.14
CA ARG A 58 4.77 16.55 -0.93
C ARG A 58 4.25 15.17 -1.28
N VAL A 59 3.06 15.14 -1.84
CA VAL A 59 2.45 13.89 -2.33
C VAL A 59 3.32 13.21 -3.40
N THR A 60 4.06 13.98 -4.19
CA THR A 60 5.00 13.48 -5.21
C THR A 60 6.25 12.80 -4.62
N ASP A 61 6.52 12.98 -3.34
CA ASP A 61 7.63 12.30 -2.63
C ASP A 61 7.26 10.87 -2.22
N LEU A 62 5.99 10.47 -2.37
CA LEU A 62 5.52 9.15 -2.04
C LEU A 62 6.05 8.10 -2.99
N THR A 63 6.49 6.98 -2.43
CA THR A 63 6.93 5.78 -3.15
C THR A 63 6.24 4.56 -2.54
N TYR A 64 6.29 3.42 -3.24
CA TYR A 64 5.76 2.15 -2.70
C TYR A 64 6.45 1.72 -1.38
N GLU A 65 7.69 2.17 -1.15
CA GLU A 65 8.45 1.82 0.05
C GLU A 65 8.08 2.70 1.25
N ASN A 66 7.87 4.01 1.02
CA ASN A 66 7.61 4.96 2.11
C ASN A 66 6.13 5.16 2.44
N VAL A 67 5.23 4.89 1.49
CA VAL A 67 3.79 5.11 1.67
C VAL A 67 3.19 4.30 2.84
N GLY A 68 3.74 3.13 3.12
CA GLY A 68 3.32 2.30 4.25
C GLY A 68 3.75 2.80 5.64
N HIS A 69 4.55 3.86 5.68
CA HIS A 69 5.08 4.42 6.93
C HIS A 69 4.42 5.73 7.35
N ILE A 70 3.50 6.25 6.56
CA ILE A 70 2.71 7.42 6.91
C ILE A 70 1.32 7.02 7.42
N THR A 71 0.72 7.89 8.21
CA THR A 71 -0.65 7.75 8.68
C THR A 71 -1.65 8.32 7.68
N ALA A 72 -2.93 7.97 7.80
CA ALA A 72 -4.00 8.56 7.00
C ALA A 72 -4.09 10.08 7.21
N SER A 73 -3.88 10.56 8.43
CA SER A 73 -3.83 12.00 8.74
C SER A 73 -2.69 12.70 8.00
N LYS A 74 -1.52 12.07 7.93
CA LYS A 74 -0.38 12.61 7.17
C LYS A 74 -0.66 12.62 5.67
N LEU A 75 -1.31 11.58 5.15
CA LEU A 75 -1.72 11.54 3.75
C LEU A 75 -2.67 12.69 3.40
N ILE A 76 -3.67 12.93 4.23
CA ILE A 76 -4.62 14.03 4.05
C ILE A 76 -3.89 15.38 4.07
N GLU A 77 -2.94 15.59 4.96
CA GLU A 77 -2.11 16.78 5.00
C GLU A 77 -1.32 16.98 3.70
N LEU A 78 -0.74 15.92 3.15
CA LEU A 78 -0.02 15.96 1.87
C LEU A 78 -0.95 16.28 0.70
N LEU A 79 -2.14 15.71 0.68
CA LEU A 79 -3.15 15.99 -0.34
C LEU A 79 -3.66 17.43 -0.25
N GLU A 80 -3.82 17.98 0.95
CA GLU A 80 -4.20 19.37 1.17
C GLU A 80 -3.15 20.34 0.61
N ARG A 81 -1.89 20.01 0.73
CA ARG A 81 -0.77 20.78 0.16
C ARG A 81 -0.69 20.73 -1.36
N ASN A 82 -1.33 19.74 -1.98
CA ASN A 82 -1.40 19.60 -3.42
C ASN A 82 -2.54 20.47 -3.99
N PHE A 83 -2.28 21.75 -4.10
CA PHE A 83 -3.27 22.75 -4.42
C PHE A 83 -4.11 22.45 -5.67
N GLY A 84 -5.41 22.42 -5.50
CA GLY A 84 -6.39 22.88 -6.48
C GLY A 84 -7.06 21.86 -7.35
N GLY A 85 -6.74 20.57 -7.29
CA GLY A 85 -7.31 19.68 -8.28
C GLY A 85 -8.17 18.53 -7.76
N GLY A 86 -8.11 18.22 -6.48
CA GLY A 86 -8.73 17.01 -5.94
C GLY A 86 -7.98 15.74 -6.35
N TRP A 87 -8.63 14.60 -6.18
CA TRP A 87 -7.99 13.29 -6.42
C TRP A 87 -7.56 13.08 -7.87
N GLU A 88 -8.41 13.45 -8.81
CA GLU A 88 -8.14 13.25 -10.24
C GLU A 88 -7.00 14.12 -10.80
N SER A 89 -6.59 15.15 -10.07
CA SER A 89 -5.45 15.98 -10.45
C SER A 89 -4.11 15.31 -10.22
N LEU A 90 -4.08 14.25 -9.42
CA LEU A 90 -2.87 13.50 -9.15
C LEU A 90 -2.48 12.63 -10.35
N PRO A 91 -1.17 12.52 -10.67
CA PRO A 91 -0.73 11.54 -11.63
C PRO A 91 -1.17 10.12 -11.25
N GLN A 92 -1.52 9.30 -12.23
CA GLN A 92 -1.98 7.94 -11.99
C GLN A 92 -0.97 7.12 -11.18
N SER A 93 0.32 7.33 -11.41
CA SER A 93 1.39 6.67 -10.65
C SER A 93 1.33 6.98 -9.15
N ILE A 94 0.99 8.20 -8.77
CA ILE A 94 0.84 8.61 -7.38
C ILE A 94 -0.46 8.06 -6.78
N GLN A 95 -1.55 8.07 -7.52
CA GLN A 95 -2.80 7.43 -7.09
C GLN A 95 -2.59 5.94 -6.80
N ASP A 96 -1.90 5.23 -7.66
CA ASP A 96 -1.60 3.80 -7.50
C ASP A 96 -0.74 3.53 -6.25
N ILE A 97 0.26 4.37 -6.00
CA ILE A 97 1.10 4.28 -4.81
C ILE A 97 0.26 4.47 -3.54
N ILE A 98 -0.61 5.47 -3.50
CA ILE A 98 -1.48 5.74 -2.36
C ILE A 98 -2.46 4.58 -2.15
N GLU A 99 -3.11 4.12 -3.19
CA GLU A 99 -4.09 3.03 -3.14
C GLU A 99 -3.46 1.69 -2.74
N SER A 100 -2.17 1.53 -2.88
CA SER A 100 -1.46 0.32 -2.43
C SER A 100 -1.51 0.14 -0.90
N ASN A 101 -1.64 1.22 -0.12
CA ASN A 101 -1.63 1.18 1.35
C ASN A 101 -2.84 1.86 2.02
N PHE A 102 -3.68 2.53 1.24
CA PHE A 102 -4.86 3.24 1.75
C PHE A 102 -6.10 2.89 0.95
N ASP A 103 -7.21 2.75 1.65
CA ASP A 103 -8.52 2.74 1.03
C ASP A 103 -8.94 4.18 0.76
N ILE A 104 -9.10 4.51 -0.51
CA ILE A 104 -9.48 5.83 -0.97
C ILE A 104 -10.89 5.78 -1.54
N SER A 105 -11.71 6.69 -1.06
CA SER A 105 -13.07 6.91 -1.56
C SER A 105 -13.27 8.39 -1.81
N THR A 106 -13.81 8.73 -2.97
CA THR A 106 -14.09 10.11 -3.34
C THR A 106 -15.55 10.28 -3.68
N THR A 107 -16.12 11.44 -3.32
CA THR A 107 -17.48 11.80 -3.67
C THR A 107 -17.58 13.28 -3.92
N THR A 108 -18.43 13.67 -4.86
CA THR A 108 -18.72 15.08 -5.16
C THR A 108 -20.16 15.37 -4.79
N LEU A 109 -20.35 16.33 -3.93
CA LEU A 109 -21.64 16.73 -3.36
C LEU A 109 -21.84 18.24 -3.42
N PRO A 110 -23.10 18.73 -3.44
CA PRO A 110 -23.38 20.11 -3.08
C PRO A 110 -22.88 20.38 -1.65
N LYS A 111 -22.32 21.55 -1.44
CA LYS A 111 -21.74 21.95 -0.16
C LYS A 111 -22.72 21.78 1.02
N ASP A 112 -24.01 22.04 0.79
CA ASP A 112 -25.06 21.95 1.81
C ASP A 112 -25.33 20.51 2.26
N ARG A 113 -25.03 19.52 1.40
CA ARG A 113 -25.32 18.10 1.65
C ARG A 113 -24.17 17.33 2.27
N LEU A 114 -22.99 17.93 2.34
CA LEU A 114 -21.80 17.24 2.84
C LEU A 114 -21.99 16.67 4.24
N LYS A 115 -22.52 17.48 5.15
CA LYS A 115 -22.71 17.13 6.57
C LYS A 115 -24.15 16.75 6.91
N LYS A 116 -24.88 16.18 5.96
CA LYS A 116 -26.24 15.71 6.21
C LYS A 116 -26.23 14.58 7.25
N PRO A 117 -27.06 14.64 8.31
CA PRO A 117 -27.16 13.57 9.31
C PRO A 117 -27.47 12.22 8.66
N GLY A 118 -26.72 11.16 9.04
CA GLY A 118 -26.84 9.83 8.48
C GLY A 118 -26.32 9.66 7.06
N GLY A 119 -25.64 10.67 6.52
CA GLY A 119 -25.05 10.63 5.19
C GLY A 119 -23.67 9.94 5.13
N LEU A 120 -23.10 9.91 3.94
CA LEU A 120 -21.82 9.26 3.68
C LEU A 120 -20.67 9.84 4.53
N TYR A 121 -20.65 11.15 4.75
CA TYR A 121 -19.62 11.81 5.54
C TYR A 121 -19.57 11.27 6.97
N GLU A 122 -20.70 11.21 7.65
CA GLU A 122 -20.77 10.68 9.02
C GLU A 122 -20.43 9.19 9.09
N LYS A 123 -20.91 8.41 8.13
CA LYS A 123 -20.61 6.98 8.05
C LYS A 123 -19.11 6.72 7.88
N LYS A 124 -18.46 7.48 7.03
CA LYS A 124 -17.02 7.36 6.78
C LYS A 124 -16.20 7.77 8.00
N LEU A 125 -16.59 8.83 8.70
CA LEU A 125 -15.93 9.24 9.94
C LEU A 125 -16.12 8.20 11.05
N ALA A 126 -17.29 7.57 11.14
CA ALA A 126 -17.56 6.49 12.09
C ALA A 126 -16.71 5.24 11.80
N ASP A 127 -16.32 5.02 10.54
CA ASP A 127 -15.44 3.94 10.11
C ASP A 127 -13.94 4.31 10.16
N ASP A 128 -13.59 5.37 10.88
CA ASP A 128 -12.21 5.84 11.06
C ASP A 128 -11.50 6.34 9.78
N TYR A 129 -12.27 6.81 8.80
CA TYR A 129 -11.70 7.49 7.64
C TYR A 129 -11.32 8.93 7.99
N GLU A 130 -10.17 9.35 7.53
CA GLU A 130 -9.81 10.76 7.47
C GLU A 130 -10.38 11.39 6.21
N VAL A 131 -10.72 12.67 6.27
CA VAL A 131 -11.38 13.35 5.16
C VAL A 131 -10.68 14.64 4.79
N LEU A 132 -10.56 14.88 3.48
CA LEU A 132 -10.22 16.16 2.90
C LEU A 132 -11.40 16.66 2.08
N VAL A 133 -11.81 17.89 2.32
CA VAL A 133 -12.86 18.56 1.56
C VAL A 133 -12.23 19.61 0.64
N VAL A 134 -12.36 19.41 -0.67
CA VAL A 134 -11.85 20.30 -1.69
C VAL A 134 -13.01 21.10 -2.29
N PRO A 135 -13.01 22.42 -2.13
CA PRO A 135 -14.06 23.26 -2.73
C PRO A 135 -13.98 23.29 -4.26
N LYS A 136 -15.12 23.11 -4.91
CA LYS A 136 -15.28 23.21 -6.37
C LYS A 136 -16.51 24.07 -6.70
N GLY A 137 -16.41 25.37 -6.51
CA GLY A 137 -17.54 26.29 -6.65
C GLY A 137 -18.63 26.03 -5.62
N THR A 138 -19.86 25.72 -6.06
CA THR A 138 -20.97 25.34 -5.18
C THR A 138 -20.95 23.90 -4.74
N TRP A 139 -20.09 23.09 -5.33
CA TRP A 139 -19.86 21.70 -5.02
C TRP A 139 -18.57 21.53 -4.21
N VAL A 140 -18.49 20.43 -3.52
CA VAL A 140 -17.27 20.00 -2.84
C VAL A 140 -16.94 18.56 -3.21
N GLU A 141 -15.65 18.27 -3.32
CA GLU A 141 -15.14 16.91 -3.41
C GLU A 141 -14.66 16.50 -2.03
N ALA A 142 -15.18 15.41 -1.50
CA ALA A 142 -14.69 14.81 -0.28
C ALA A 142 -13.81 13.60 -0.63
N ILE A 143 -12.57 13.62 -0.14
CA ILE A 143 -11.62 12.53 -0.29
C ILE A 143 -11.48 11.84 1.07
N PHE A 144 -11.84 10.57 1.15
CA PHE A 144 -11.75 9.78 2.36
C PHE A 144 -10.58 8.82 2.24
N ALA A 145 -9.77 8.77 3.27
CA ALA A 145 -8.61 7.89 3.33
C ALA A 145 -8.58 7.10 4.65
N LYS A 146 -8.34 5.82 4.55
CA LYS A 146 -8.15 4.92 5.68
C LYS A 146 -6.98 4.00 5.38
N GLU A 147 -6.15 3.75 6.39
CA GLU A 147 -5.07 2.79 6.27
C GLU A 147 -5.62 1.39 6.02
N LYS A 148 -5.09 0.71 5.00
CA LYS A 148 -5.38 -0.70 4.80
C LYS A 148 -4.81 -1.50 5.97
N PRO A 149 -5.50 -2.58 6.41
CA PRO A 149 -4.94 -3.47 7.41
C PRO A 149 -3.57 -3.93 6.92
N LYS A 150 -2.56 -3.71 7.74
CA LYS A 150 -1.24 -4.28 7.47
C LYS A 150 -1.43 -5.78 7.50
N VAL A 151 -1.27 -6.43 6.36
CA VAL A 151 -1.06 -7.87 6.33
C VAL A 151 0.16 -8.07 7.21
N GLU A 152 -0.04 -8.59 8.42
CA GLU A 152 1.07 -9.11 9.18
C GLU A 152 1.78 -10.03 8.21
N LYS A 153 2.96 -9.62 7.76
CA LYS A 153 3.87 -10.57 7.13
C LYS A 153 3.96 -11.66 8.16
N ILE A 154 3.29 -12.78 7.87
CA ILE A 154 3.49 -13.99 8.62
C ILE A 154 5.00 -14.05 8.69
N ARG A 155 5.56 -13.71 9.84
CA ARG A 155 6.94 -14.01 10.11
C ARG A 155 6.99 -15.50 9.88
N MET A 156 7.48 -15.92 8.71
CA MET A 156 8.01 -17.24 8.61
C MET A 156 8.97 -17.28 9.77
N LYS A 157 8.56 -17.94 10.85
CA LYS A 157 9.52 -18.41 11.81
C LYS A 157 10.51 -19.13 10.92
N PHE A 158 11.68 -18.55 10.74
CA PHE A 158 12.81 -19.35 10.36
C PHE A 158 12.81 -20.43 11.41
N MET A 159 12.47 -21.63 11.01
CA MET A 159 12.72 -22.80 11.82
C MET A 159 14.18 -22.67 12.18
N ASP A 160 14.46 -22.45 13.45
CA ASP A 160 15.81 -22.49 13.94
C ASP A 160 16.40 -23.79 13.42
N GLU A 161 17.59 -23.75 12.85
CA GLU A 161 18.27 -24.91 12.28
C GLU A 161 18.36 -26.06 13.30
N ASP A 162 18.13 -25.79 14.56
CA ASP A 162 18.07 -26.76 15.68
C ASP A 162 16.75 -27.60 15.70
N GLU A 163 15.73 -27.27 14.94
CA GLU A 163 14.51 -28.08 14.80
C GLU A 163 14.58 -29.08 13.63
N LEU A 164 15.56 -28.92 12.74
CA LEU A 164 15.76 -29.85 11.62
C LEU A 164 16.40 -31.19 12.03
N ASP A 165 17.00 -31.24 13.21
CA ASP A 165 17.63 -32.50 13.72
C ASP A 165 16.66 -33.39 14.52
N ARG A 166 15.35 -33.11 14.51
CA ARG A 166 14.35 -33.92 15.25
C ARG A 166 13.43 -34.77 14.37
N GLU A 167 13.72 -34.89 13.08
CA GLU A 167 12.89 -35.71 12.17
C GLU A 167 13.33 -37.15 12.00
N ASP A 168 14.17 -37.70 12.87
CA ASP A 168 14.59 -39.11 12.78
C ASP A 168 13.80 -40.07 13.69
N ASP A 169 12.64 -39.69 14.21
CA ASP A 169 11.73 -40.60 14.91
C ASP A 169 10.33 -40.59 14.26
N ILE A 170 10.26 -40.95 12.97
CA ILE A 170 9.01 -41.43 12.39
C ILE A 170 9.03 -42.96 12.53
N GLU A 171 8.46 -43.42 13.64
CA GLU A 171 8.08 -44.82 13.79
C GLU A 171 7.14 -45.22 12.65
N ASP A 172 7.47 -46.33 12.03
CA ASP A 172 6.70 -47.05 11.04
C ASP A 172 5.21 -47.06 11.42
N ILE A 173 4.40 -46.30 10.69
CA ILE A 173 2.95 -46.49 10.72
C ILE A 173 2.64 -47.52 9.66
N ASP A 174 2.32 -48.71 10.13
CA ASP A 174 1.84 -49.82 9.35
C ASP A 174 0.65 -49.37 8.47
N ASP A 175 0.84 -49.47 7.17
CA ASP A 175 -0.20 -49.43 6.15
C ASP A 175 -1.09 -50.68 6.30
N ASP A 176 -2.19 -50.53 7.02
CA ASP A 176 -3.33 -51.40 6.87
C ASP A 176 -4.59 -50.60 7.19
N ASP A 177 -5.15 -49.98 6.18
CA ASP A 177 -6.60 -49.81 6.06
C ASP A 177 -6.96 -49.47 4.60
N GLU A 178 -7.21 -50.54 3.87
CA GLU A 178 -8.05 -50.55 2.68
C GLU A 178 -9.47 -50.18 3.10
N ASP A 179 -9.88 -48.96 2.87
CA ASP A 179 -11.28 -48.58 2.59
C ASP A 179 -11.32 -47.14 2.14
N ALA A 180 -11.03 -46.91 0.87
CA ALA A 180 -11.40 -45.67 0.18
C ALA A 180 -12.86 -45.75 -0.22
N PRO A 181 -13.73 -44.84 0.22
CA PRO A 181 -15.07 -44.79 -0.33
C PRO A 181 -15.01 -44.28 -1.76
N GLU A 182 -15.59 -45.03 -2.66
CA GLU A 182 -15.82 -44.62 -4.05
C GLU A 182 -16.63 -43.31 -4.05
N ILE A 183 -15.97 -42.24 -4.53
CA ILE A 183 -16.66 -40.99 -4.83
C ILE A 183 -17.34 -41.22 -6.19
N GLU A 184 -18.62 -41.45 -6.17
CA GLU A 184 -19.44 -41.38 -7.36
C GLU A 184 -19.47 -39.93 -7.84
N ASP A 185 -18.80 -39.70 -8.96
CA ASP A 185 -18.90 -38.46 -9.73
C ASP A 185 -20.31 -38.35 -10.31
N HIS A 186 -21.16 -37.67 -9.56
CA HIS A 186 -22.38 -37.13 -10.14
C HIS A 186 -22.05 -35.85 -10.90
N TYR A 187 -21.66 -36.01 -12.15
CA TYR A 187 -21.76 -34.97 -13.15
C TYR A 187 -23.23 -34.67 -13.37
N ASN A 188 -23.72 -33.63 -12.73
CA ASN A 188 -25.00 -33.05 -13.07
C ASN A 188 -24.73 -32.10 -14.24
N ASP A 189 -25.06 -32.59 -15.41
CA ASP A 189 -25.13 -31.85 -16.65
C ASP A 189 -26.35 -30.90 -16.54
N PRO A 190 -26.19 -29.60 -16.56
CA PRO A 190 -27.37 -28.74 -16.73
C PRO A 190 -27.72 -28.67 -18.18
N ASP A 191 -28.77 -29.36 -18.49
CA ASP A 191 -29.50 -29.31 -19.76
C ASP A 191 -29.79 -27.86 -20.17
N GLU A 192 -29.43 -27.64 -21.41
CA GLU A 192 -29.96 -26.74 -22.38
C GLU A 192 -31.38 -26.28 -22.05
N ASP A 193 -31.55 -25.00 -21.79
CA ASP A 193 -32.82 -24.33 -22.08
C ASP A 193 -32.52 -23.17 -23.03
N ASP A 194 -32.67 -23.53 -24.30
CA ASP A 194 -33.03 -22.65 -25.37
C ASP A 194 -34.34 -21.93 -25.03
N ASP A 195 -34.28 -20.67 -24.70
CA ASP A 195 -35.42 -19.80 -24.84
C ASP A 195 -35.15 -18.67 -25.79
N ALA A 196 -35.72 -18.87 -26.91
CA ALA A 196 -35.92 -18.01 -28.04
C ALA A 196 -36.24 -16.56 -27.62
N PHE A 197 -35.38 -15.67 -28.03
CA PHE A 197 -35.71 -14.26 -28.13
C PHE A 197 -36.66 -14.06 -29.31
N ASP A 198 -37.91 -13.81 -29.01
CA ASP A 198 -38.89 -13.29 -29.95
C ASP A 198 -38.56 -11.82 -30.24
N ASP A 199 -38.02 -11.64 -31.41
CA ASP A 199 -37.97 -10.40 -32.15
C ASP A 199 -39.38 -10.11 -32.70
N ASP A 200 -40.07 -9.11 -32.14
CA ASP A 200 -41.13 -8.45 -32.90
C ASP A 200 -41.55 -7.10 -32.29
N LYS A 201 -41.44 -6.16 -33.18
CA LYS A 201 -42.22 -4.93 -33.38
C LYS A 201 -41.57 -3.60 -33.11
N LEU A 202 -40.82 -3.24 -34.17
CA LEU A 202 -40.86 -1.88 -34.72
C LEU A 202 -42.33 -1.53 -35.08
N THR A 203 -42.83 -0.48 -34.49
CA THR A 203 -43.87 0.32 -35.13
C THR A 203 -43.43 1.78 -35.06
N GLU A 204 -43.05 2.22 -36.25
CA GLU A 204 -43.09 3.63 -36.62
C GLU A 204 -44.53 4.13 -36.48
N GLU A 205 -44.71 5.31 -35.91
CA GLU A 205 -45.71 6.25 -36.42
C GLU A 205 -45.33 7.65 -36.04
N SER A 206 -45.05 8.37 -37.11
CA SER A 206 -45.11 9.78 -37.32
C SER A 206 -46.35 10.46 -36.71
N TYR A 207 -46.16 11.59 -36.10
CA TYR A 207 -46.77 12.89 -36.42
C TYR A 207 -46.14 13.94 -35.53
#